data_21e9317aac2f590ef2db254e1f388142
#
_entry.id   21e9317aac2f590ef2db254e1f388142
#
_cell.length_a   1.000
_cell.length_b   1.000
_cell.length_c   1.000
_cell.angle_alpha   90.00
_cell.angle_beta   90.00
_cell.angle_gamma   90.00
#
_symmetry.space_group_name_H-M   'P 1'
#
loop_
_entity.id
_entity.type
_entity.pdbx_description
1 polymer ?
#
loop_
_entity_poly.entity_id
_entity_poly.type
_entity_poly.pdbx_seq_one_letter_code
_entity_poly.pdbx_strand_id
1 'polypeptide(L)'
;QMCIRDRVIHVTLDKVELQDGKTSFREIVGHPGGVCVAALTENDELLFVKQFRYPYKEVTIELPAGKLEKGQNPLENGKRELLEETGAIGSGYISLGKLYPSPGYCGEIIHMYFCRIDHFETQKLDEGEFLNVMKIPLKRAVEMVLNNELPDAKTQTAVLKTAMMIDRLKGHPEL
;
A
#
# COMPACT_ATOMS: atom_id res chain seq x y z
N GLN A 1 -13.15 29.39 6.12
CA GLN A 1 -12.54 28.10 5.82
C GLN A 1 -12.89 27.72 4.38
N MET A 2 -11.91 27.55 3.51
CA MET A 2 -12.15 27.03 2.16
C MET A 2 -12.07 25.50 2.22
N CYS A 3 -13.09 24.84 1.68
CA CYS A 3 -13.17 23.38 1.69
C CYS A 3 -13.56 22.90 0.28
N ILE A 4 -12.77 22.00 -0.27
CA ILE A 4 -13.09 21.29 -1.51
C ILE A 4 -13.33 19.84 -1.14
N ARG A 5 -14.50 19.32 -1.44
CA ARG A 5 -14.88 17.93 -1.22
C ARG A 5 -15.27 17.28 -2.53
N ASP A 6 -14.59 16.22 -2.89
CA ASP A 6 -14.89 15.41 -4.06
C ASP A 6 -14.99 13.91 -3.65
N ARG A 7 -14.92 13.01 -4.63
CA ARG A 7 -15.18 11.56 -4.47
C ARG A 7 -14.27 10.89 -3.46
N VAL A 8 -12.97 11.23 -3.44
CA VAL A 8 -11.97 10.54 -2.64
C VAL A 8 -11.36 11.44 -1.59
N ILE A 9 -11.01 12.66 -1.95
CA ILE A 9 -10.27 13.59 -1.09
C ILE A 9 -11.16 14.72 -0.57
N HIS A 10 -10.78 15.24 0.59
CA HIS A 10 -11.36 16.40 1.21
C HIS A 10 -10.23 17.36 1.57
N VAL A 11 -10.23 18.56 0.98
CA VAL A 11 -9.18 19.56 1.23
C VAL A 11 -9.72 20.68 2.11
N THR A 12 -9.00 20.96 3.20
CA THR A 12 -9.33 22.05 4.11
C THR A 12 -8.15 22.99 4.27
N LEU A 13 -8.45 24.26 4.59
CA LEU A 13 -7.48 25.25 5.07
C LEU A 13 -7.81 25.54 6.53
N ASP A 14 -7.00 25.00 7.44
CA ASP A 14 -7.21 25.10 8.87
C ASP A 14 -6.36 26.21 9.47
N LYS A 15 -7.00 27.08 10.28
CA LYS A 15 -6.31 28.05 11.09
C LYS A 15 -5.81 27.39 12.36
N VAL A 16 -4.50 27.45 12.60
CA VAL A 16 -3.86 26.80 13.75
C VAL A 16 -3.11 27.83 14.60
N GLU A 17 -3.02 27.57 15.90
CA GLU A 17 -2.14 28.30 16.80
C GLU A 17 -0.80 27.56 16.90
N LEU A 18 0.29 28.30 16.80
CA LEU A 18 1.65 27.79 16.93
C LEU A 18 2.11 27.81 18.40
N GLN A 19 3.19 27.11 18.70
CA GLN A 19 3.76 27.01 20.05
C GLN A 19 4.18 28.37 20.64
N ASP A 20 4.46 29.35 19.77
CA ASP A 20 4.79 30.75 20.17
C ASP A 20 3.55 31.65 20.29
N GLY A 21 2.33 31.09 20.24
CA GLY A 21 1.07 31.80 20.30
C GLY A 21 0.64 32.50 19.01
N LYS A 22 1.45 32.45 17.96
CA LYS A 22 1.08 33.04 16.66
C LYS A 22 0.10 32.16 15.91
N THR A 23 -0.68 32.78 15.04
CA THR A 23 -1.59 32.08 14.14
C THR A 23 -0.93 31.77 12.81
N SER A 24 -1.18 30.59 12.28
CA SER A 24 -0.78 30.16 10.93
C SER A 24 -1.91 29.38 10.27
N PHE A 25 -1.69 28.93 9.05
CA PHE A 25 -2.63 28.09 8.31
C PHE A 25 -1.98 26.78 7.92
N ARG A 26 -2.80 25.73 7.79
CA ARG A 26 -2.40 24.41 7.30
C ARG A 26 -3.39 23.95 6.23
N GLU A 27 -2.85 23.52 5.10
CA GLU A 27 -3.59 22.83 4.06
C GLU A 27 -3.59 21.36 4.40
N ILE A 28 -4.78 20.76 4.49
CA ILE A 28 -4.95 19.36 4.87
C ILE A 28 -5.73 18.63 3.77
N VAL A 29 -5.20 17.52 3.33
CA VAL A 29 -5.89 16.57 2.44
C VAL A 29 -6.38 15.40 3.30
N GLY A 30 -7.68 15.37 3.57
CA GLY A 30 -8.36 14.23 4.20
C GLY A 30 -8.52 13.09 3.20
N HIS A 31 -8.14 11.88 3.61
CA HIS A 31 -8.24 10.65 2.82
C HIS A 31 -8.70 9.49 3.71
N PRO A 32 -9.55 8.56 3.22
CA PRO A 32 -10.05 7.44 4.04
C PRO A 32 -8.97 6.45 4.48
N GLY A 33 -7.82 6.48 3.82
CA GLY A 33 -6.73 5.54 4.02
C GLY A 33 -6.72 4.42 2.97
N GLY A 34 -5.77 3.52 3.11
CA GLY A 34 -5.58 2.39 2.22
C GLY A 34 -5.02 1.17 2.92
N VAL A 35 -4.97 0.08 2.19
CA VAL A 35 -4.32 -1.18 2.58
C VAL A 35 -3.41 -1.65 1.46
N CYS A 36 -2.32 -2.32 1.81
CA CYS A 36 -1.37 -2.92 0.88
C CYS A 36 -0.99 -4.31 1.40
N VAL A 37 -0.89 -5.31 0.52
CA VAL A 37 -0.60 -6.69 0.89
C VAL A 37 0.63 -7.21 0.13
N ALA A 38 1.67 -7.59 0.87
CA ALA A 38 2.81 -8.34 0.35
C ALA A 38 2.47 -9.84 0.42
N ALA A 39 1.92 -10.38 -0.65
CA ALA A 39 1.49 -11.77 -0.74
C ALA A 39 2.60 -12.62 -1.39
N LEU A 40 3.11 -13.60 -0.63
CA LEU A 40 4.25 -14.44 -1.01
C LEU A 40 3.80 -15.85 -1.42
N THR A 41 4.23 -16.28 -2.59
CA THR A 41 4.01 -17.65 -3.08
C THR A 41 4.91 -18.67 -2.35
N GLU A 42 4.66 -19.97 -2.56
CA GLU A 42 5.54 -21.06 -2.08
C GLU A 42 6.96 -20.99 -2.67
N ASN A 43 7.13 -20.38 -3.84
CA ASN A 43 8.41 -20.20 -4.53
C ASN A 43 9.16 -18.92 -4.12
N ASP A 44 8.79 -18.30 -3.00
CA ASP A 44 9.36 -17.03 -2.52
C ASP A 44 9.23 -15.88 -3.55
N GLU A 45 8.13 -15.83 -4.32
CA GLU A 45 7.79 -14.74 -5.23
C GLU A 45 6.67 -13.89 -4.64
N LEU A 46 6.80 -12.55 -4.69
CA LEU A 46 5.72 -11.62 -4.36
C LEU A 46 4.82 -11.37 -5.57
N LEU A 47 3.52 -11.20 -5.31
CA LEU A 47 2.57 -10.73 -6.31
C LEU A 47 2.67 -9.21 -6.46
N PHE A 48 2.67 -8.76 -7.71
CA PHE A 48 2.60 -7.36 -8.10
C PHE A 48 1.50 -7.17 -9.13
N VAL A 49 1.01 -5.94 -9.22
CA VAL A 49 0.10 -5.47 -10.25
C VAL A 49 0.71 -4.30 -11.02
N LYS A 50 0.45 -4.25 -12.33
CA LYS A 50 0.76 -3.07 -13.14
C LYS A 50 -0.48 -2.18 -13.19
N GLN A 51 -0.33 -0.92 -12.79
CA GLN A 51 -1.41 0.04 -12.77
C GLN A 51 -0.97 1.38 -13.36
N PHE A 52 -1.81 1.97 -14.24
CA PHE A 52 -1.56 3.32 -14.73
C PHE A 52 -1.90 4.36 -13.66
N ARG A 53 -0.92 5.17 -13.28
CA ARG A 53 -1.07 6.26 -12.32
C ARG A 53 -1.16 7.61 -13.03
N TYR A 54 -2.39 8.10 -13.18
CA TYR A 54 -2.68 9.32 -13.92
C TYR A 54 -1.86 10.56 -13.49
N PRO A 55 -1.60 10.83 -12.18
CA PRO A 55 -0.80 11.97 -11.76
C PRO A 55 0.63 11.96 -12.32
N TYR A 56 1.22 10.78 -12.50
CA TYR A 56 2.57 10.60 -13.04
C TYR A 56 2.57 10.29 -14.53
N LYS A 57 1.40 9.94 -15.11
CA LYS A 57 1.21 9.53 -16.51
C LYS A 57 2.09 8.34 -16.90
N GLU A 58 2.31 7.42 -15.96
CA GLU A 58 3.12 6.23 -16.16
C GLU A 58 2.43 4.98 -15.60
N VAL A 59 2.90 3.82 -16.06
CA VAL A 59 2.50 2.52 -15.51
C VAL A 59 3.49 2.16 -14.41
N THR A 60 2.99 2.03 -13.19
CA THR A 60 3.76 1.62 -12.02
C THR A 60 3.59 0.12 -11.75
N ILE A 61 4.61 -0.48 -11.13
CA ILE A 61 4.55 -1.84 -10.59
C ILE A 61 4.39 -1.70 -9.08
N GLU A 62 3.27 -2.20 -8.57
CA GLU A 62 2.88 -2.02 -7.17
C GLU A 62 2.47 -3.34 -6.54
N LEU A 63 2.57 -3.46 -5.23
CA LEU A 63 1.90 -4.54 -4.50
C LEU A 63 0.39 -4.32 -4.53
N PRO A 64 -0.44 -5.39 -4.49
CA PRO A 64 -1.89 -5.31 -4.40
C PRO A 64 -2.32 -4.37 -3.27
N ALA A 65 -3.22 -3.45 -3.57
CA ALA A 65 -3.57 -2.40 -2.64
C ALA A 65 -4.91 -1.75 -2.98
N GLY A 66 -5.70 -1.45 -1.97
CA GLY A 66 -6.97 -0.78 -2.16
C GLY A 66 -7.27 0.31 -1.14
N LYS A 67 -8.27 1.10 -1.45
CA LYS A 67 -8.76 2.17 -0.61
C LYS A 67 -9.66 1.61 0.50
N LEU A 68 -9.49 2.10 1.72
CA LEU A 68 -10.40 1.77 2.81
C LEU A 68 -11.74 2.50 2.64
N GLU A 69 -12.81 1.80 2.91
CA GLU A 69 -14.12 2.41 3.13
C GLU A 69 -14.30 2.73 4.62
N LYS A 70 -15.17 3.71 4.90
CA LYS A 70 -15.40 4.17 6.27
C LYS A 70 -15.90 3.04 7.16
N GLY A 71 -15.14 2.74 8.21
CA GLY A 71 -15.49 1.72 9.21
C GLY A 71 -15.10 0.29 8.84
N GLN A 72 -14.49 0.05 7.69
CA GLN A 72 -13.97 -1.26 7.33
C GLN A 72 -12.73 -1.62 8.16
N ASN A 73 -12.60 -2.92 8.45
CA ASN A 73 -11.39 -3.47 9.04
C ASN A 73 -10.29 -3.52 7.97
N PRO A 74 -9.11 -2.90 8.19
CA PRO A 74 -8.05 -2.87 7.18
C PRO A 74 -7.57 -4.25 6.71
N LEU A 75 -7.52 -5.24 7.61
CA LEU A 75 -7.11 -6.59 7.24
C LEU A 75 -8.13 -7.26 6.32
N GLU A 76 -9.42 -7.16 6.65
CA GLU A 76 -10.47 -7.75 5.82
C GLU A 76 -10.55 -7.07 4.45
N ASN A 77 -10.35 -5.75 4.41
CA ASN A 77 -10.23 -5.04 3.13
C ASN A 77 -9.01 -5.53 2.33
N GLY A 78 -7.86 -5.72 2.99
CA GLY A 78 -6.66 -6.24 2.31
C GLY A 78 -6.82 -7.64 1.73
N LYS A 79 -7.56 -8.52 2.43
CA LYS A 79 -7.91 -9.85 1.90
C LYS A 79 -8.79 -9.76 0.66
N ARG A 80 -9.79 -8.86 0.69
CA ARG A 80 -10.69 -8.62 -0.42
C ARG A 80 -9.95 -8.09 -1.64
N GLU A 81 -9.16 -7.03 -1.47
CA GLU A 81 -8.37 -6.41 -2.55
C GLU A 81 -7.38 -7.41 -3.16
N LEU A 82 -6.69 -8.22 -2.33
CA LEU A 82 -5.79 -9.25 -2.82
C LEU A 82 -6.51 -10.25 -3.73
N LEU A 83 -7.70 -10.70 -3.33
CA LEU A 83 -8.52 -11.61 -4.12
C LEU A 83 -9.01 -10.93 -5.42
N GLU A 84 -9.57 -9.73 -5.32
CA GLU A 84 -10.14 -8.99 -6.46
C GLU A 84 -9.08 -8.68 -7.52
N GLU A 85 -7.95 -8.11 -7.11
CA GLU A 85 -6.88 -7.69 -8.01
C GLU A 85 -6.03 -8.84 -8.55
N THR A 86 -5.85 -9.92 -7.80
CA THR A 86 -4.89 -10.99 -8.17
C THR A 86 -5.46 -12.39 -8.24
N GLY A 87 -6.66 -12.60 -7.73
CA GLY A 87 -7.23 -13.94 -7.54
C GLY A 87 -6.58 -14.72 -6.39
N ALA A 88 -5.62 -14.16 -5.65
CA ALA A 88 -4.93 -14.89 -4.60
C ALA A 88 -5.71 -14.89 -3.30
N ILE A 89 -5.76 -16.05 -2.64
CA ILE A 89 -6.20 -16.23 -1.27
C ILE A 89 -4.99 -16.59 -0.43
N GLY A 90 -4.80 -15.85 0.66
CA GLY A 90 -3.67 -16.07 1.56
C GLY A 90 -4.08 -16.32 3.00
N SER A 91 -3.12 -16.84 3.76
CA SER A 91 -3.22 -17.09 5.19
C SER A 91 -1.98 -16.58 5.95
N GLY A 92 -2.01 -16.73 7.27
CA GLY A 92 -0.87 -16.30 8.10
C GLY A 92 -0.59 -14.79 8.01
N TYR A 93 -1.63 -13.97 7.97
CA TYR A 93 -1.47 -12.51 7.85
C TYR A 93 -0.73 -11.92 9.04
N ILE A 94 0.34 -11.17 8.74
CA ILE A 94 1.17 -10.45 9.70
C ILE A 94 1.12 -8.96 9.37
N SER A 95 0.85 -8.10 10.36
CA SER A 95 0.92 -6.66 10.17
C SER A 95 2.36 -6.20 9.99
N LEU A 96 2.63 -5.50 8.89
CA LEU A 96 3.88 -4.80 8.65
C LEU A 96 3.84 -3.34 9.16
N GLY A 97 2.74 -2.95 9.81
CA GLY A 97 2.54 -1.62 10.39
C GLY A 97 1.82 -0.65 9.45
N LYS A 98 1.98 0.63 9.74
CA LYS A 98 1.35 1.75 9.02
C LYS A 98 2.39 2.55 8.25
N LEU A 99 1.98 3.13 7.13
CA LEU A 99 2.75 4.08 6.34
C LEU A 99 1.95 5.38 6.21
N TYR A 100 2.61 6.50 6.38
CA TYR A 100 2.11 7.85 6.07
C TYR A 100 2.80 8.34 4.79
N PRO A 101 2.14 8.34 3.62
CA PRO A 101 2.80 8.67 2.34
C PRO A 101 3.31 10.10 2.27
N SER A 102 2.55 11.05 2.82
CA SER A 102 2.89 12.48 2.80
C SER A 102 2.42 13.18 4.08
N PRO A 103 3.08 12.95 5.24
CA PRO A 103 2.59 13.38 6.55
C PRO A 103 2.56 14.90 6.73
N GLY A 104 3.17 15.67 5.82
CA GLY A 104 3.17 17.13 5.88
C GLY A 104 1.82 17.78 5.61
N TYR A 105 0.96 17.13 4.81
CA TYR A 105 -0.34 17.68 4.44
C TYR A 105 -1.43 16.62 4.21
N CYS A 106 -1.08 15.38 3.99
CA CYS A 106 -2.03 14.32 3.67
C CYS A 106 -2.29 13.43 4.88
N GLY A 107 -3.58 13.27 5.21
CA GLY A 107 -4.04 12.41 6.30
C GLY A 107 -4.18 10.93 5.91
N GLU A 108 -3.68 10.52 4.76
CA GLU A 108 -3.72 9.12 4.34
C GLU A 108 -2.89 8.23 5.27
N ILE A 109 -3.47 7.11 5.66
CA ILE A 109 -2.79 6.03 6.39
C ILE A 109 -2.92 4.76 5.56
N ILE A 110 -1.80 4.16 5.18
CA ILE A 110 -1.78 2.87 4.50
C ILE A 110 -1.41 1.78 5.50
N HIS A 111 -2.31 0.81 5.70
CA HIS A 111 -2.06 -0.39 6.51
C HIS A 111 -1.38 -1.44 5.64
N MET A 112 -0.24 -1.95 6.09
CA MET A 112 0.52 -2.93 5.33
C MET A 112 0.45 -4.29 6.00
N TYR A 113 0.25 -5.34 5.20
CA TYR A 113 0.22 -6.71 5.66
C TYR A 113 1.10 -7.60 4.79
N PHE A 114 1.62 -8.64 5.40
CA PHE A 114 2.22 -9.79 4.73
C PHE A 114 1.28 -10.97 4.83
N CYS A 115 1.24 -11.85 3.82
CA CYS A 115 0.64 -13.17 3.92
C CYS A 115 1.37 -14.19 3.04
N ARG A 116 1.14 -15.48 3.30
CA ARG A 116 1.47 -16.55 2.35
C ARG A 116 0.24 -16.88 1.52
N ILE A 117 0.46 -17.18 0.24
CA ILE A 117 -0.62 -17.57 -0.67
C ILE A 117 -0.92 -19.06 -0.45
N ASP A 118 -2.19 -19.36 -0.26
CA ASP A 118 -2.68 -20.73 -0.14
C ASP A 118 -3.08 -21.29 -1.52
N HIS A 119 -3.86 -20.53 -2.28
CA HIS A 119 -4.32 -20.90 -3.62
C HIS A 119 -4.79 -19.67 -4.40
N PHE A 120 -5.17 -19.90 -5.66
CA PHE A 120 -5.72 -18.88 -6.54
C PHE A 120 -7.15 -19.22 -6.95
N GLU A 121 -7.98 -18.19 -7.01
CA GLU A 121 -9.33 -18.19 -7.57
C GLU A 121 -9.39 -17.27 -8.80
N THR A 122 -10.58 -17.11 -9.36
CA THR A 122 -10.79 -16.17 -10.46
C THR A 122 -10.69 -14.72 -9.97
N GLN A 123 -9.82 -13.93 -10.60
CA GLN A 123 -9.71 -12.49 -10.40
C GLN A 123 -11.05 -11.80 -10.68
N LYS A 124 -11.40 -10.79 -9.88
CA LYS A 124 -12.66 -10.04 -9.99
C LYS A 124 -12.38 -8.56 -9.90
N LEU A 125 -11.86 -7.97 -10.98
CA LEU A 125 -11.58 -6.54 -11.05
C LEU A 125 -12.87 -5.72 -11.01
N ASP A 126 -12.77 -4.55 -10.39
CA ASP A 126 -13.83 -3.54 -10.45
C ASP A 126 -14.01 -2.97 -11.86
N GLU A 127 -15.18 -2.40 -12.13
CA GLU A 127 -15.48 -1.79 -13.42
C GLU A 127 -14.51 -0.65 -13.74
N GLY A 128 -13.79 -0.77 -14.85
CA GLY A 128 -12.78 0.20 -15.28
C GLY A 128 -11.37 -0.05 -14.75
N GLU A 129 -11.14 -1.11 -14.00
CA GLU A 129 -9.81 -1.55 -13.59
C GLU A 129 -9.19 -2.47 -14.64
N PHE A 130 -7.93 -2.20 -14.98
CA PHE A 130 -7.13 -2.99 -15.93
C PHE A 130 -5.79 -3.29 -15.28
N LEU A 131 -5.71 -4.42 -14.57
CA LEU A 131 -4.53 -4.83 -13.84
C LEU A 131 -3.90 -6.09 -14.46
N ASN A 132 -2.58 -6.05 -14.65
CA ASN A 132 -1.81 -7.23 -15.03
C ASN A 132 -1.03 -7.73 -13.82
N VAL A 133 -1.34 -8.94 -13.39
CA VAL A 133 -0.65 -9.58 -12.26
C VAL A 133 0.73 -10.10 -12.71
N MET A 134 1.74 -9.88 -11.88
CA MET A 134 3.10 -10.36 -12.05
C MET A 134 3.57 -11.08 -10.80
N LYS A 135 4.45 -12.06 -10.97
CA LYS A 135 5.21 -12.70 -9.88
C LYS A 135 6.66 -12.28 -10.00
N ILE A 136 7.24 -11.74 -8.93
CA ILE A 136 8.63 -11.32 -8.89
C ILE A 136 9.29 -11.98 -7.66
N PRO A 137 10.41 -12.70 -7.84
CA PRO A 137 11.16 -13.27 -6.72
C PRO A 137 11.50 -12.19 -5.68
N LEU A 138 11.31 -12.48 -4.39
CA LEU A 138 11.51 -11.50 -3.31
C LEU A 138 12.89 -10.83 -3.37
N LYS A 139 13.96 -11.60 -3.64
CA LYS A 139 15.31 -11.04 -3.80
C LYS A 139 15.37 -10.03 -4.95
N ARG A 140 14.76 -10.37 -6.10
CA ARG A 140 14.71 -9.44 -7.24
C ARG A 140 13.88 -8.20 -6.93
N ALA A 141 12.78 -8.33 -6.21
CA ALA A 141 11.96 -7.19 -5.79
C ALA A 141 12.76 -6.24 -4.87
N VAL A 142 13.59 -6.77 -3.96
CA VAL A 142 14.50 -5.95 -3.15
C VAL A 142 15.52 -5.22 -4.02
N GLU A 143 16.14 -5.88 -4.98
CA GLU A 143 17.06 -5.24 -5.94
C GLU A 143 16.35 -4.12 -6.73
N MET A 144 15.14 -4.36 -7.19
CA MET A 144 14.33 -3.36 -7.91
C MET A 144 14.05 -2.13 -7.05
N VAL A 145 13.78 -2.31 -5.74
CA VAL A 145 13.64 -1.19 -4.80
C VAL A 145 14.95 -0.41 -4.70
N LEU A 146 16.08 -1.10 -4.48
CA LEU A 146 17.40 -0.47 -4.32
C LEU A 146 17.86 0.26 -5.59
N ASN A 147 17.44 -0.23 -6.77
CA ASN A 147 17.74 0.38 -8.07
C ASN A 147 16.72 1.45 -8.50
N ASN A 148 15.76 1.82 -7.64
CA ASN A 148 14.68 2.78 -7.93
C ASN A 148 13.77 2.37 -9.12
N GLU A 149 13.64 1.07 -9.39
CA GLU A 149 12.72 0.54 -10.40
C GLU A 149 11.27 0.46 -9.90
N LEU A 150 11.05 0.53 -8.57
CA LEU A 150 9.75 0.53 -7.90
C LEU A 150 9.58 1.83 -7.11
N PRO A 151 9.07 2.93 -7.72
CA PRO A 151 9.02 4.23 -7.06
C PRO A 151 7.90 4.38 -6.00
N ASP A 152 6.92 3.47 -5.99
CA ASP A 152 5.78 3.53 -5.08
C ASP A 152 6.17 3.27 -3.61
N ALA A 153 5.90 4.22 -2.72
CA ALA A 153 6.35 4.20 -1.34
C ALA A 153 5.84 3.00 -0.52
N LYS A 154 4.55 2.64 -0.68
CA LYS A 154 3.97 1.48 0.04
C LYS A 154 4.61 0.18 -0.41
N THR A 155 4.86 0.04 -1.71
CA THR A 155 5.51 -1.12 -2.33
C THR A 155 6.94 -1.27 -1.82
N GLN A 156 7.75 -0.21 -1.89
CA GLN A 156 9.13 -0.24 -1.37
C GLN A 156 9.15 -0.67 0.10
N THR A 157 8.35 0.00 0.92
CA THR A 157 8.32 -0.26 2.36
C THR A 157 7.89 -1.68 2.68
N ALA A 158 6.84 -2.19 2.04
CA ALA A 158 6.34 -3.53 2.32
C ALA A 158 7.27 -4.62 1.79
N VAL A 159 7.91 -4.44 0.62
CA VAL A 159 8.92 -5.37 0.08
C VAL A 159 10.10 -5.50 1.04
N LEU A 160 10.70 -4.36 1.46
CA LEU A 160 11.86 -4.38 2.35
C LEU A 160 11.53 -4.96 3.72
N LYS A 161 10.38 -4.58 4.32
CA LYS A 161 9.93 -5.15 5.59
C LYS A 161 9.68 -6.65 5.50
N THR A 162 9.11 -7.12 4.39
CA THR A 162 8.89 -8.55 4.15
C THR A 162 10.22 -9.29 4.08
N ALA A 163 11.18 -8.79 3.32
CA ALA A 163 12.50 -9.41 3.21
C ALA A 163 13.20 -9.51 4.56
N MET A 164 13.27 -8.41 5.30
CA MET A 164 13.88 -8.38 6.65
C MET A 164 13.17 -9.29 7.65
N MET A 165 11.84 -9.37 7.59
CA MET A 165 11.07 -10.27 8.45
C MET A 165 11.38 -11.74 8.14
N ILE A 166 11.43 -12.12 6.86
CA ILE A 166 11.71 -13.49 6.43
C ILE A 166 13.14 -13.90 6.83
N ASP A 167 14.12 -13.02 6.65
CA ASP A 167 15.51 -13.29 7.02
C ASP A 167 15.65 -13.52 8.51
N ARG A 168 14.96 -12.74 9.35
CA ARG A 168 14.90 -12.97 10.80
C ARG A 168 14.29 -14.32 11.14
N LEU A 169 13.21 -14.71 10.48
CA LEU A 169 12.56 -16.01 10.70
C LEU A 169 13.44 -17.19 10.26
N LYS A 170 14.32 -16.99 9.26
CA LYS A 170 15.32 -18.00 8.82
C LYS A 170 16.57 -18.05 9.70
N GLY A 171 16.64 -17.25 10.76
CA GLY A 171 17.74 -17.27 11.74
C GLY A 171 18.95 -16.38 11.37
N HIS A 172 18.75 -15.39 10.53
CA HIS A 172 19.73 -14.35 10.22
C HIS A 172 19.33 -13.03 10.91
N PRO A 173 19.64 -12.83 12.22
CA PRO A 173 19.18 -11.66 12.98
C PRO A 173 19.94 -10.35 12.65
N GLU A 174 20.97 -10.41 11.81
CA GLU A 174 21.89 -9.30 11.55
C GLU A 174 21.60 -8.60 10.19
N LEU A 175 20.43 -7.94 10.12
CA LEU A 175 20.15 -6.87 9.14
C LEU A 175 19.48 -5.70 9.85
#